data_f3884bb9582cbc4e404c1c971dda822a
#
_entry.id   f3884bb9582cbc4e404c1c971dda822a
#
_cell.length_a   1.000
_cell.length_b   1.000
_cell.length_c   1.000
_cell.angle_alpha   90.00
_cell.angle_beta   90.00
_cell.angle_gamma   90.00
#
_symmetry.space_group_name_H-M   'P 1'
#
loop_
_entity.id
_entity.type
_entity.pdbx_description
1 polymer ?
#
loop_
_entity_poly.entity_id
_entity_poly.type
_entity_poly.pdbx_seq_one_letter_code
_entity_poly.pdbx_strand_id
1 'polypeptide(L)'
;MGRKLTWFVSLCAAIVFSQAVRAFSQATTWYATVGGQSPDEGVQALAFLPNEMWIHQGDSITWTFSANENHSVTFLKIGQARPTFAAGCPGGTPPNGTTPDGSTFDGNGCVNSGLIKTPGTTYTVTFSNTGNYVVVCLLHANQSGTIHVLAASQPLPHDQEFYDRQARVEERDLLYDRDGGLGAKLREDAPGDSDDGNPHAQHGMHIVVMGAGELVATPGGAQSVSKMRFGRESITIHAGQTLEWASSDVSGHSVAWGQEPPGGFTPLDPATFSPNVVVSHDPDGVLHAIVTSTSDSVYSGRIAPASQERTGLGQLAPGATRFRVTFTTPGTYPYVCAYHDEIGMKGEVIVLP
;
A
#
# COMPACT_ATOMS: atom_id res chain seq x y z
N MET A 1 -3.85 -103.12 20.81
CA MET A 1 -3.02 -102.09 21.51
C MET A 1 -2.63 -101.08 20.51
N GLY A 2 -3.38 -99.93 20.40
CA GLY A 2 -3.14 -98.89 19.48
C GLY A 2 -2.98 -97.56 20.24
N ARG A 3 -1.81 -96.96 20.21
CA ARG A 3 -1.52 -95.64 20.81
C ARG A 3 -1.92 -94.56 19.81
N LYS A 4 -2.89 -93.74 20.18
CA LYS A 4 -3.24 -92.47 19.44
C LYS A 4 -2.25 -91.39 19.82
N LEU A 5 -1.56 -90.85 18.84
CA LEU A 5 -0.62 -89.73 18.95
C LEU A 5 -1.43 -88.47 18.68
N THR A 6 -1.61 -87.58 19.67
CA THR A 6 -2.30 -86.32 19.58
C THR A 6 -1.26 -85.25 19.27
N TRP A 7 -1.39 -84.54 18.11
CA TRP A 7 -0.56 -83.40 17.73
C TRP A 7 -1.21 -82.14 18.30
N PHE A 8 -0.51 -81.41 19.14
CA PHE A 8 -0.86 -80.06 19.53
C PHE A 8 -0.22 -79.08 18.53
N VAL A 9 -1.06 -78.39 17.78
CA VAL A 9 -0.63 -77.26 16.93
C VAL A 9 -0.70 -76.00 17.77
N SER A 10 0.48 -75.47 18.19
CA SER A 10 0.58 -74.15 18.84
C SER A 10 0.51 -73.04 17.79
N LEU A 11 -0.60 -72.34 17.80
CA LEU A 11 -0.79 -71.19 16.95
C LEU A 11 -0.17 -69.96 17.65
N CYS A 12 1.08 -69.54 17.24
CA CYS A 12 1.66 -68.26 17.68
C CYS A 12 1.06 -67.14 16.85
N ALA A 13 0.13 -66.41 17.42
CA ALA A 13 -0.36 -65.17 16.85
C ALA A 13 0.70 -64.08 17.06
N ALA A 14 1.45 -63.72 16.02
CA ALA A 14 2.34 -62.58 16.01
C ALA A 14 1.49 -61.31 15.88
N ILE A 15 1.31 -60.54 16.97
CA ILE A 15 0.71 -59.24 16.98
C ILE A 15 1.76 -58.25 16.43
N VAL A 16 1.62 -57.89 15.15
CA VAL A 16 2.42 -56.80 14.54
C VAL A 16 1.86 -55.46 15.03
N PHE A 17 2.50 -54.87 16.03
CA PHE A 17 2.27 -53.48 16.38
C PHE A 17 2.82 -52.60 15.27
N SER A 18 1.96 -52.18 14.34
CA SER A 18 2.26 -51.08 13.43
C SER A 18 2.36 -49.81 14.25
N GLN A 19 3.58 -49.45 14.64
CA GLN A 19 3.83 -48.10 15.12
C GLN A 19 3.72 -47.15 13.92
N ALA A 20 2.60 -46.42 13.84
CA ALA A 20 2.49 -45.29 12.95
C ALA A 20 3.53 -44.25 13.42
N VAL A 21 4.68 -44.23 12.78
CA VAL A 21 5.65 -43.14 12.91
C VAL A 21 4.90 -41.89 12.42
N ARG A 22 4.47 -41.05 13.37
CA ARG A 22 4.03 -39.72 13.04
C ARG A 22 5.24 -39.00 12.45
N ALA A 23 5.33 -38.92 11.14
CA ALA A 23 6.23 -38.00 10.49
C ALA A 23 5.81 -36.61 10.93
N PHE A 24 6.55 -36.00 11.84
CA PHE A 24 6.44 -34.59 12.07
C PHE A 24 6.84 -33.92 10.74
N SER A 25 5.91 -33.25 10.08
CA SER A 25 6.25 -32.41 8.95
C SER A 25 7.28 -31.40 9.46
N GLN A 26 8.43 -31.37 8.82
CA GLN A 26 9.43 -30.35 9.12
C GLN A 26 8.82 -28.99 8.74
N ALA A 27 8.99 -27.99 9.60
CA ALA A 27 8.53 -26.64 9.33
C ALA A 27 9.08 -26.15 7.98
N THR A 28 8.21 -25.61 7.15
CA THR A 28 8.52 -25.13 5.80
C THR A 28 8.57 -23.62 5.80
N THR A 29 9.49 -23.05 5.01
CA THR A 29 9.47 -21.63 4.69
C THR A 29 8.84 -21.43 3.33
N TRP A 30 7.77 -20.64 3.30
CA TRP A 30 7.04 -20.21 2.11
C TRP A 30 7.50 -18.82 1.70
N TYR A 31 7.32 -18.46 0.44
CA TYR A 31 7.74 -17.19 -0.12
C TYR A 31 6.57 -16.45 -0.75
N ALA A 32 6.54 -15.14 -0.53
CA ALA A 32 5.55 -14.23 -1.07
C ALA A 32 6.22 -12.87 -1.37
N THR A 33 5.52 -11.98 -2.07
CA THR A 33 6.01 -10.63 -2.34
C THR A 33 5.07 -9.56 -1.80
N VAL A 34 5.61 -8.37 -1.57
CA VAL A 34 4.88 -7.18 -1.15
C VAL A 34 5.15 -6.07 -2.14
N GLY A 35 4.08 -5.52 -2.70
CA GLY A 35 4.18 -4.52 -3.75
C GLY A 35 4.59 -5.12 -5.09
N GLY A 36 4.53 -4.30 -6.10
CA GLY A 36 5.01 -4.52 -7.46
C GLY A 36 4.99 -3.19 -8.18
N GLN A 37 5.78 -3.05 -9.24
CA GLN A 37 5.86 -1.77 -9.95
C GLN A 37 6.08 -1.95 -11.45
N SER A 38 5.58 -0.98 -12.24
CA SER A 38 5.93 -0.90 -13.66
C SER A 38 7.41 -0.55 -13.86
N PRO A 39 7.99 -0.82 -15.05
CA PRO A 39 9.41 -0.52 -15.31
C PRO A 39 9.79 0.95 -15.15
N ASP A 40 8.86 1.88 -15.34
CA ASP A 40 9.03 3.31 -15.12
C ASP A 40 8.64 3.76 -13.70
N GLU A 41 8.33 2.80 -12.82
CA GLU A 41 7.90 3.00 -11.43
C GLU A 41 6.62 3.85 -11.28
N GLY A 42 5.98 4.21 -12.39
CA GLY A 42 4.82 5.07 -12.41
C GLY A 42 3.54 4.41 -11.96
N VAL A 43 3.45 3.08 -12.09
CA VAL A 43 2.31 2.30 -11.62
C VAL A 43 2.78 1.38 -10.51
N GLN A 44 2.10 1.44 -9.37
CA GLN A 44 2.41 0.67 -8.17
C GLN A 44 1.27 -0.30 -7.84
N ALA A 45 1.58 -1.58 -7.71
CA ALA A 45 0.66 -2.57 -7.17
C ALA A 45 0.76 -2.56 -5.64
N LEU A 46 -0.28 -2.11 -4.97
CA LEU A 46 -0.37 -2.07 -3.52
C LEU A 46 -1.05 -3.37 -3.06
N ALA A 47 -0.25 -4.44 -2.97
CA ALA A 47 -0.73 -5.81 -2.82
C ALA A 47 0.22 -6.69 -2.00
N PHE A 48 -0.32 -7.75 -1.42
CA PHE A 48 0.40 -8.95 -1.02
C PHE A 48 0.20 -10.00 -2.10
N LEU A 49 1.27 -10.63 -2.60
CA LEU A 49 1.26 -11.48 -3.77
C LEU A 49 1.93 -12.84 -3.47
N PRO A 50 1.19 -13.96 -3.51
CA PRO A 50 -0.25 -13.99 -3.76
C PRO A 50 -1.03 -13.41 -2.59
N ASN A 51 -2.29 -13.04 -2.85
CA ASN A 51 -3.15 -12.41 -1.85
C ASN A 51 -3.70 -13.39 -0.80
N GLU A 52 -3.64 -14.67 -1.06
CA GLU A 52 -4.16 -15.74 -0.19
C GLU A 52 -3.23 -16.95 -0.20
N MET A 53 -2.90 -17.50 0.97
CA MET A 53 -2.01 -18.65 1.11
C MET A 53 -2.51 -19.62 2.19
N TRP A 54 -2.27 -20.93 1.97
CA TRP A 54 -2.47 -22.01 2.93
C TRP A 54 -1.11 -22.61 3.33
N ILE A 55 -0.85 -22.68 4.62
CA ILE A 55 0.40 -23.21 5.19
C ILE A 55 0.08 -24.10 6.39
N HIS A 56 1.06 -24.82 6.93
CA HIS A 56 0.88 -25.55 8.17
C HIS A 56 1.30 -24.74 9.40
N GLN A 57 0.72 -25.12 10.54
CA GLN A 57 1.18 -24.66 11.85
C GLN A 57 2.67 -25.00 12.03
N GLY A 58 3.45 -24.00 12.42
CA GLY A 58 4.92 -24.07 12.54
C GLY A 58 5.66 -23.57 11.31
N ASP A 59 5.01 -23.42 10.17
CA ASP A 59 5.61 -22.86 8.95
C ASP A 59 5.86 -21.36 9.10
N SER A 60 6.75 -20.86 8.23
CA SER A 60 7.06 -19.44 8.11
C SER A 60 6.72 -18.94 6.72
N ILE A 61 6.42 -17.66 6.58
CA ILE A 61 6.37 -16.98 5.30
C ILE A 61 7.43 -15.88 5.30
N THR A 62 8.23 -15.83 4.25
CA THR A 62 9.17 -14.75 3.96
C THR A 62 8.61 -13.90 2.84
N TRP A 63 8.29 -12.65 3.15
CA TRP A 63 7.87 -11.65 2.17
C TRP A 63 9.08 -10.89 1.66
N THR A 64 9.21 -10.80 0.34
CA THR A 64 10.18 -9.93 -0.34
C THR A 64 9.47 -8.66 -0.80
N PHE A 65 9.97 -7.50 -0.40
CA PHE A 65 9.50 -6.21 -0.89
C PHE A 65 10.03 -6.00 -2.30
N SER A 66 9.15 -5.75 -3.26
CA SER A 66 9.49 -5.73 -4.70
C SER A 66 9.28 -4.37 -5.38
N ALA A 67 8.87 -3.36 -4.62
CA ALA A 67 8.59 -2.02 -5.12
C ALA A 67 9.37 -0.94 -4.35
N ASN A 68 9.59 0.21 -4.99
CA ASN A 68 10.15 1.41 -4.35
C ASN A 68 9.10 2.19 -3.54
N GLU A 69 7.85 1.75 -3.56
CA GLU A 69 6.80 2.26 -2.67
C GLU A 69 6.92 1.66 -1.26
N ASN A 70 6.54 2.45 -0.26
CA ASN A 70 6.58 2.05 1.14
C ASN A 70 5.47 1.04 1.47
N HIS A 71 5.83 -0.11 2.01
CA HIS A 71 4.87 -1.10 2.49
C HIS A 71 5.22 -1.60 3.89
N SER A 72 4.25 -2.21 4.58
CA SER A 72 4.50 -3.00 5.77
C SER A 72 3.85 -4.38 5.68
N VAL A 73 4.47 -5.37 6.31
CA VAL A 73 3.87 -6.68 6.64
C VAL A 73 3.46 -6.63 8.09
N THR A 74 2.15 -6.61 8.35
CA THR A 74 1.64 -6.48 9.71
C THR A 74 0.52 -7.48 9.98
N PHE A 75 0.66 -8.22 11.08
CA PHE A 75 -0.38 -9.06 11.66
C PHE A 75 -0.81 -8.47 12.99
N LEU A 76 -2.10 -8.26 13.15
CA LEU A 76 -2.68 -7.68 14.35
C LEU A 76 -3.23 -8.76 15.26
N LYS A 77 -3.16 -8.53 16.56
CA LYS A 77 -3.88 -9.37 17.53
C LYS A 77 -5.36 -9.44 17.14
N ILE A 78 -5.98 -10.60 17.27
CA ILE A 78 -7.40 -10.80 16.99
C ILE A 78 -8.24 -9.77 17.78
N GLY A 79 -9.05 -8.99 17.06
CA GLY A 79 -9.87 -7.91 17.62
C GLY A 79 -9.13 -6.58 17.88
N GLN A 80 -7.85 -6.48 17.56
CA GLN A 80 -7.11 -5.22 17.65
C GLN A 80 -7.52 -4.28 16.51
N ALA A 81 -7.79 -3.02 16.85
CA ALA A 81 -7.95 -1.97 15.86
C ALA A 81 -6.65 -1.73 15.10
N ARG A 82 -6.74 -1.45 13.81
CA ARG A 82 -5.57 -1.13 12.98
C ARG A 82 -4.91 0.15 13.48
N PRO A 83 -3.63 0.11 13.91
CA PRO A 83 -2.91 1.31 14.31
C PRO A 83 -2.52 2.15 13.09
N THR A 84 -2.10 3.39 13.32
CA THR A 84 -1.42 4.17 12.28
C THR A 84 -0.04 3.55 12.00
N PHE A 85 0.52 3.80 10.82
CA PHE A 85 1.87 3.32 10.48
C PHE A 85 2.95 3.86 11.45
N ALA A 86 2.77 5.09 11.97
CA ALA A 86 3.68 5.70 12.93
C ALA A 86 3.63 5.05 14.31
N ALA A 87 2.47 4.52 14.70
CA ALA A 87 2.32 3.83 15.98
C ALA A 87 2.81 2.37 15.91
N GLY A 88 2.51 1.68 14.80
CA GLY A 88 2.85 0.27 14.63
C GLY A 88 2.28 -0.65 15.72
N CYS A 89 3.00 -1.71 16.04
CA CYS A 89 2.61 -2.64 17.10
C CYS A 89 2.84 -2.05 18.50
N PRO A 90 1.87 -2.19 19.42
CA PRO A 90 2.08 -1.86 20.82
C PRO A 90 3.29 -2.61 21.40
N GLY A 91 4.22 -1.88 22.04
CA GLY A 91 5.44 -2.45 22.60
C GLY A 91 6.53 -2.83 21.59
N GLY A 92 6.32 -2.57 20.31
CA GLY A 92 7.35 -2.71 19.29
C GLY A 92 8.41 -1.61 19.34
N THR A 93 9.47 -1.76 18.55
CA THR A 93 10.59 -0.81 18.51
C THR A 93 10.17 0.49 17.83
N PRO A 94 10.32 1.68 18.48
CA PRO A 94 10.11 2.96 17.84
C PRO A 94 11.09 3.20 16.66
N PRO A 95 10.70 4.05 15.66
CA PRO A 95 9.51 4.91 15.65
C PRO A 95 8.22 4.22 15.21
N ASN A 96 8.26 3.08 14.52
CA ASN A 96 7.08 2.53 13.83
C ASN A 96 6.57 1.24 14.49
N GLY A 97 6.87 1.01 15.77
CA GLY A 97 6.43 -0.17 16.51
C GLY A 97 6.80 -1.48 15.81
N THR A 98 8.04 -1.60 15.33
CA THR A 98 8.53 -2.77 14.59
C THR A 98 8.80 -3.96 15.50
N THR A 99 8.67 -5.18 14.97
CA THR A 99 9.08 -6.41 15.62
C THR A 99 10.25 -7.05 14.83
N PRO A 100 11.11 -7.86 15.48
CA PRO A 100 12.23 -8.50 14.79
C PRO A 100 11.80 -9.33 13.58
N ASP A 101 12.66 -9.42 12.57
CA ASP A 101 12.54 -10.41 11.50
C ASP A 101 12.59 -11.83 12.11
N GLY A 102 11.77 -12.74 11.60
CA GLY A 102 11.58 -14.07 12.17
C GLY A 102 10.64 -14.14 13.38
N SER A 103 9.93 -13.04 13.71
CA SER A 103 8.94 -13.01 14.79
C SER A 103 7.90 -14.10 14.63
N THR A 104 7.48 -14.68 15.77
CA THR A 104 6.39 -15.65 15.80
C THR A 104 5.05 -14.97 16.04
N PHE A 105 4.06 -15.30 15.21
CA PHE A 105 2.68 -14.87 15.34
C PHE A 105 1.77 -16.02 15.74
N ASP A 106 1.00 -15.83 16.81
CA ASP A 106 0.09 -16.82 17.39
C ASP A 106 -1.38 -16.37 17.42
N GLY A 107 -1.67 -15.19 16.84
CA GLY A 107 -2.99 -14.55 16.87
C GLY A 107 -3.25 -13.68 18.11
N ASN A 108 -2.42 -13.77 19.16
CA ASN A 108 -2.59 -13.03 20.43
C ASN A 108 -1.67 -11.82 20.54
N GLY A 109 -0.64 -11.74 19.70
CA GLY A 109 0.30 -10.64 19.61
C GLY A 109 0.08 -9.77 18.37
N CYS A 110 0.99 -8.83 18.18
CA CYS A 110 1.10 -8.01 16.98
C CYS A 110 2.51 -8.16 16.41
N VAL A 111 2.62 -8.33 15.10
CA VAL A 111 3.89 -8.42 14.36
C VAL A 111 3.88 -7.39 13.27
N ASN A 112 4.98 -6.63 13.11
CA ASN A 112 5.07 -5.53 12.15
C ASN A 112 6.50 -5.31 11.65
N SER A 113 6.70 -5.34 10.33
CA SER A 113 8.00 -5.06 9.71
C SER A 113 8.43 -3.59 9.82
N GLY A 114 7.49 -2.68 10.11
CA GLY A 114 7.67 -1.26 9.83
C GLY A 114 7.52 -0.97 8.33
N LEU A 115 7.76 0.28 7.93
CA LEU A 115 7.72 0.68 6.53
C LEU A 115 9.05 0.34 5.84
N ILE A 116 8.96 -0.38 4.73
CA ILE A 116 10.09 -0.82 3.90
C ILE A 116 9.81 -0.42 2.46
N LYS A 117 10.76 0.30 1.82
CA LYS A 117 10.69 0.74 0.42
C LYS A 117 11.86 0.25 -0.43
N THR A 118 12.74 -0.59 0.12
CA THR A 118 13.94 -1.06 -0.58
C THR A 118 13.65 -2.42 -1.23
N PRO A 119 13.59 -2.52 -2.56
CA PRO A 119 13.41 -3.79 -3.24
C PRO A 119 14.46 -4.82 -2.85
N GLY A 120 14.05 -6.07 -2.69
CA GLY A 120 14.90 -7.17 -2.24
C GLY A 120 15.02 -7.30 -0.72
N THR A 121 14.57 -6.34 0.07
CA THR A 121 14.47 -6.50 1.53
C THR A 121 13.42 -7.56 1.85
N THR A 122 13.66 -8.34 2.89
CA THR A 122 12.76 -9.42 3.32
C THR A 122 12.26 -9.22 4.74
N TYR A 123 11.11 -9.81 5.04
CA TYR A 123 10.58 -9.93 6.40
C TYR A 123 9.86 -11.26 6.56
N THR A 124 10.20 -11.99 7.60
CA THR A 124 9.73 -13.36 7.86
C THR A 124 8.84 -13.40 9.10
N VAL A 125 7.73 -14.14 9.03
CA VAL A 125 6.85 -14.42 10.17
C VAL A 125 6.62 -15.92 10.26
N THR A 126 6.76 -16.49 11.46
CA THR A 126 6.46 -17.88 11.78
C THR A 126 5.08 -17.99 12.42
N PHE A 127 4.25 -18.94 11.98
CA PHE A 127 2.87 -19.11 12.47
C PHE A 127 2.76 -20.30 13.41
N SER A 128 2.63 -20.04 14.71
CA SER A 128 2.64 -21.08 15.74
C SER A 128 1.27 -21.70 16.03
N ASN A 129 0.18 -21.08 15.62
CA ASN A 129 -1.18 -21.57 15.85
C ASN A 129 -1.97 -21.70 14.55
N THR A 130 -2.90 -22.65 14.50
CA THR A 130 -3.87 -22.76 13.40
C THR A 130 -4.86 -21.60 13.44
N GLY A 131 -5.32 -21.16 12.27
CA GLY A 131 -6.31 -20.07 12.15
C GLY A 131 -6.30 -19.41 10.77
N ASN A 132 -7.19 -18.43 10.60
CA ASN A 132 -7.20 -17.56 9.45
C ASN A 132 -6.72 -16.18 9.91
N TYR A 133 -5.62 -15.72 9.37
CA TYR A 133 -4.97 -14.47 9.78
C TYR A 133 -4.91 -13.50 8.62
N VAL A 134 -5.26 -12.25 8.90
CA VAL A 134 -5.19 -11.18 7.91
C VAL A 134 -3.86 -10.46 8.03
N VAL A 135 -3.12 -10.39 6.92
CA VAL A 135 -1.98 -9.50 6.77
C VAL A 135 -2.46 -8.16 6.23
N VAL A 136 -1.92 -7.06 6.75
CA VAL A 136 -2.26 -5.70 6.33
C VAL A 136 -1.01 -4.85 6.15
N CYS A 137 -1.07 -3.90 5.22
CA CYS A 137 -0.11 -2.80 5.17
C CYS A 137 -0.64 -1.64 6.03
N LEU A 138 0.13 -1.09 6.96
CA LEU A 138 -0.31 0.01 7.81
C LEU A 138 -0.39 1.36 7.07
N LEU A 139 0.32 1.50 5.95
CA LEU A 139 0.30 2.71 5.12
C LEU A 139 -0.88 2.70 4.14
N HIS A 140 -1.08 1.58 3.42
CA HIS A 140 -2.09 1.45 2.37
C HIS A 140 -3.33 0.76 2.91
N ALA A 141 -4.38 1.53 3.12
CA ALA A 141 -5.61 1.05 3.77
C ALA A 141 -6.28 -0.14 3.05
N ASN A 142 -6.13 -0.21 1.73
CA ASN A 142 -6.74 -1.22 0.86
C ASN A 142 -5.73 -2.31 0.43
N GLN A 143 -4.68 -2.53 1.21
CA GLN A 143 -3.72 -3.61 1.00
C GLN A 143 -3.84 -4.61 2.14
N SER A 144 -4.46 -5.76 1.86
CA SER A 144 -4.61 -6.87 2.80
C SER A 144 -4.58 -8.21 2.07
N GLY A 145 -4.25 -9.26 2.79
CA GLY A 145 -4.26 -10.64 2.34
C GLY A 145 -4.63 -11.59 3.47
N THR A 146 -4.84 -12.87 3.16
CA THR A 146 -5.21 -13.88 4.17
C THR A 146 -4.24 -15.07 4.15
N ILE A 147 -3.83 -15.47 5.35
CA ILE A 147 -3.03 -16.67 5.57
C ILE A 147 -3.86 -17.68 6.36
N HIS A 148 -4.13 -18.83 5.73
CA HIS A 148 -4.81 -19.97 6.35
C HIS A 148 -3.78 -20.92 6.92
N VAL A 149 -3.69 -21.01 8.22
CA VAL A 149 -2.75 -21.90 8.92
C VAL A 149 -3.49 -23.17 9.33
N LEU A 150 -3.19 -24.27 8.68
CA LEU A 150 -3.81 -25.58 8.89
C LEU A 150 -3.01 -26.41 9.89
N ALA A 151 -3.67 -27.40 10.51
CA ALA A 151 -2.95 -28.40 11.28
C ALA A 151 -2.04 -29.24 10.35
N ALA A 152 -0.89 -29.65 10.83
CA ALA A 152 0.09 -30.43 10.04
C ALA A 152 -0.46 -31.75 9.46
N SER A 153 -1.59 -32.26 9.98
CA SER A 153 -2.25 -33.46 9.47
C SER A 153 -3.20 -33.20 8.30
N GLN A 154 -3.52 -31.95 7.98
CA GLN A 154 -4.39 -31.60 6.88
C GLN A 154 -3.56 -31.39 5.61
N PRO A 155 -4.03 -31.86 4.43
CA PRO A 155 -3.31 -31.59 3.19
C PRO A 155 -3.38 -30.10 2.82
N LEU A 156 -2.28 -29.56 2.31
CA LEU A 156 -2.29 -28.22 1.71
C LEU A 156 -2.90 -28.30 0.30
N PRO A 157 -3.71 -27.30 -0.09
CA PRO A 157 -4.32 -27.27 -1.42
C PRO A 157 -3.32 -26.94 -2.52
N HIS A 158 -2.23 -26.27 -2.20
CA HIS A 158 -1.26 -25.72 -3.15
C HIS A 158 0.17 -25.86 -2.63
N ASP A 159 1.11 -25.88 -3.56
CA ASP A 159 2.55 -25.83 -3.34
C ASP A 159 3.12 -24.42 -3.64
N GLN A 160 4.42 -24.22 -3.41
CA GLN A 160 5.08 -22.95 -3.67
C GLN A 160 5.01 -22.55 -5.15
N GLU A 161 5.14 -23.51 -6.06
CA GLU A 161 5.10 -23.22 -7.49
C GLU A 161 3.73 -22.65 -7.93
N PHE A 162 2.65 -23.15 -7.33
CA PHE A 162 1.31 -22.57 -7.54
C PHE A 162 1.27 -21.11 -7.07
N TYR A 163 1.76 -20.83 -5.85
CA TYR A 163 1.78 -19.47 -5.29
C TYR A 163 2.64 -18.52 -6.11
N ASP A 164 3.78 -18.98 -6.60
CA ASP A 164 4.66 -18.19 -7.47
C ASP A 164 3.97 -17.82 -8.79
N ARG A 165 3.20 -18.75 -9.37
CA ARG A 165 2.42 -18.47 -10.60
C ARG A 165 1.28 -17.49 -10.31
N GLN A 166 0.56 -17.70 -9.23
CA GLN A 166 -0.54 -16.84 -8.82
C GLN A 166 -0.06 -15.41 -8.55
N ALA A 167 1.02 -15.25 -7.81
CA ALA A 167 1.63 -13.95 -7.53
C ALA A 167 1.96 -13.18 -8.83
N ARG A 168 2.60 -13.87 -9.80
CA ARG A 168 2.92 -13.25 -11.11
C ARG A 168 1.68 -12.85 -11.92
N VAL A 169 0.60 -13.64 -11.84
CA VAL A 169 -0.65 -13.32 -12.53
C VAL A 169 -1.32 -12.11 -11.88
N GLU A 170 -1.44 -12.11 -10.55
CA GLU A 170 -2.03 -10.99 -9.79
C GLU A 170 -1.24 -9.70 -10.01
N GLU A 171 0.09 -9.74 -9.95
CA GLU A 171 0.95 -8.58 -10.21
C GLU A 171 0.75 -8.04 -11.64
N ARG A 172 0.80 -8.92 -12.64
CA ARG A 172 0.58 -8.54 -14.05
C ARG A 172 -0.78 -7.88 -14.23
N ASP A 173 -1.84 -8.49 -13.71
CA ASP A 173 -3.21 -8.00 -13.86
C ASP A 173 -3.39 -6.62 -13.19
N LEU A 174 -2.70 -6.37 -12.06
CA LEU A 174 -2.69 -5.06 -11.41
C LEU A 174 -1.92 -4.02 -12.23
N LEU A 175 -0.71 -4.36 -12.71
CA LEU A 175 0.19 -3.38 -13.33
C LEU A 175 -0.17 -3.07 -14.79
N TYR A 176 -0.65 -4.05 -15.57
CA TYR A 176 -0.77 -3.92 -17.01
C TYR A 176 -2.21 -3.96 -17.54
N ASP A 177 -3.08 -4.81 -17.00
CA ASP A 177 -4.45 -4.93 -17.50
C ASP A 177 -5.30 -3.69 -17.16
N ARG A 178 -4.84 -2.88 -16.18
CA ARG A 178 -5.53 -1.68 -15.69
C ARG A 178 -4.87 -0.37 -16.10
N ASP A 179 -3.66 -0.41 -16.66
CA ASP A 179 -2.92 0.82 -17.01
C ASP A 179 -3.69 1.68 -18.02
N GLY A 180 -4.35 1.08 -19.01
CA GLY A 180 -5.20 1.80 -19.95
C GLY A 180 -6.35 2.56 -19.26
N GLY A 181 -6.97 1.96 -18.24
CA GLY A 181 -8.03 2.57 -17.44
C GLY A 181 -7.52 3.69 -16.54
N LEU A 182 -6.38 3.49 -15.87
CA LEU A 182 -5.77 4.50 -15.00
C LEU A 182 -5.27 5.71 -15.79
N GLY A 183 -4.67 5.48 -16.96
CA GLY A 183 -4.23 6.55 -17.84
C GLY A 183 -5.38 7.39 -18.41
N ALA A 184 -6.53 6.77 -18.67
CA ALA A 184 -7.76 7.45 -19.07
C ALA A 184 -8.33 8.27 -17.92
N LYS A 185 -8.43 7.71 -16.70
CA LYS A 185 -8.89 8.41 -15.49
C LYS A 185 -8.09 9.68 -15.21
N LEU A 186 -6.76 9.64 -15.31
CA LEU A 186 -5.93 10.85 -15.15
C LEU A 186 -6.24 11.96 -16.16
N ARG A 187 -6.77 11.59 -17.33
CA ARG A 187 -7.15 12.56 -18.38
C ARG A 187 -8.61 12.97 -18.28
N GLU A 188 -9.49 12.06 -17.93
CA GLU A 188 -10.94 12.33 -17.81
C GLU A 188 -11.26 13.14 -16.56
N ASP A 189 -10.57 12.90 -15.45
CA ASP A 189 -10.75 13.64 -14.19
C ASP A 189 -10.05 15.01 -14.21
N ALA A 190 -9.24 15.32 -15.23
CA ALA A 190 -8.79 16.67 -15.49
C ALA A 190 -9.95 17.44 -16.17
N PRO A 191 -10.75 18.24 -15.42
CA PRO A 191 -11.79 19.04 -16.05
C PRO A 191 -11.13 19.91 -17.10
N GLY A 192 -11.67 19.84 -18.29
CA GLY A 192 -11.10 20.28 -19.51
C GLY A 192 -10.32 21.59 -19.47
N ASP A 193 -9.15 21.53 -20.04
CA ASP A 193 -8.58 22.61 -20.82
C ASP A 193 -9.37 22.62 -22.12
N SER A 194 -10.65 22.82 -22.01
CA SER A 194 -11.50 23.05 -23.15
C SER A 194 -11.59 24.58 -23.33
N ASP A 195 -10.73 25.06 -24.17
CA ASP A 195 -11.04 26.21 -25.01
C ASP A 195 -12.30 25.93 -25.89
N ASP A 196 -13.03 24.86 -25.57
CA ASP A 196 -14.19 24.30 -26.26
C ASP A 196 -15.54 24.75 -25.66
N GLY A 197 -15.55 25.86 -24.94
CA GLY A 197 -16.80 26.56 -24.61
C GLY A 197 -17.70 25.85 -23.60
N ASN A 198 -17.16 25.04 -22.71
CA ASN A 198 -17.93 24.42 -21.61
C ASN A 198 -18.38 25.49 -20.58
N PRO A 199 -19.70 25.83 -20.50
CA PRO A 199 -20.21 26.85 -19.59
C PRO A 199 -20.08 26.49 -18.10
N HIS A 200 -19.56 25.32 -17.77
CA HIS A 200 -19.29 24.85 -16.40
C HIS A 200 -17.82 24.99 -15.97
N ALA A 201 -16.92 25.50 -16.82
CA ALA A 201 -15.63 25.98 -16.38
C ALA A 201 -15.85 27.17 -15.44
N GLN A 202 -15.97 26.89 -14.15
CA GLN A 202 -16.13 27.94 -13.14
C GLN A 202 -14.88 28.81 -13.15
N HIS A 203 -15.01 29.97 -13.77
CA HIS A 203 -14.15 31.14 -13.66
C HIS A 203 -12.68 30.87 -13.25
N GLY A 204 -11.84 30.45 -14.20
CA GLY A 204 -10.40 30.64 -14.09
C GLY A 204 -9.63 29.71 -13.14
N MET A 205 -10.23 28.64 -12.63
CA MET A 205 -9.54 27.66 -11.82
C MET A 205 -9.25 26.40 -12.64
N HIS A 206 -7.98 26.02 -12.72
CA HIS A 206 -7.54 24.82 -13.38
C HIS A 206 -7.31 23.72 -12.32
N ILE A 207 -7.66 22.46 -12.62
CA ILE A 207 -7.46 21.33 -11.72
C ILE A 207 -6.34 20.43 -12.23
N VAL A 208 -5.43 20.06 -11.33
CA VAL A 208 -4.40 19.05 -11.54
C VAL A 208 -4.77 17.82 -10.71
N VAL A 209 -5.04 16.72 -11.38
CA VAL A 209 -5.30 15.44 -10.71
C VAL A 209 -3.99 14.83 -10.21
N MET A 210 -3.98 14.39 -8.95
CA MET A 210 -2.83 13.73 -8.32
C MET A 210 -3.12 12.25 -8.20
N GLY A 211 -2.42 11.46 -8.98
CA GLY A 211 -2.59 10.03 -9.01
C GLY A 211 -3.95 9.57 -9.54
N ALA A 212 -4.04 8.30 -9.88
CA ALA A 212 -5.28 7.61 -10.18
C ALA A 212 -5.17 6.17 -9.69
N GLY A 213 -6.16 5.70 -8.96
CA GLY A 213 -6.12 4.38 -8.36
C GLY A 213 -7.38 3.57 -8.54
N GLU A 214 -7.25 2.27 -8.39
CA GLU A 214 -8.35 1.33 -8.41
C GLU A 214 -8.22 0.31 -7.28
N LEU A 215 -9.36 0.02 -6.63
CA LEU A 215 -9.49 -0.99 -5.60
C LEU A 215 -10.01 -2.30 -6.19
N VAL A 216 -9.34 -3.40 -5.88
CA VAL A 216 -9.71 -4.76 -6.29
C VAL A 216 -9.99 -5.58 -5.05
N ALA A 217 -11.26 -5.99 -4.89
CA ALA A 217 -11.64 -6.98 -3.88
C ALA A 217 -11.25 -8.38 -4.36
N THR A 218 -10.66 -9.18 -3.48
CA THR A 218 -10.24 -10.56 -3.74
C THR A 218 -10.75 -11.49 -2.64
N PRO A 219 -10.76 -12.82 -2.85
CA PRO A 219 -11.08 -13.76 -1.78
C PRO A 219 -10.16 -13.63 -0.55
N GLY A 220 -8.90 -13.31 -0.75
CA GLY A 220 -7.91 -13.11 0.33
C GLY A 220 -8.00 -11.75 1.02
N GLY A 221 -8.70 -10.76 0.45
CA GLY A 221 -8.79 -9.42 1.02
C GLY A 221 -8.96 -8.33 -0.02
N ALA A 222 -8.08 -7.33 0.00
CA ALA A 222 -8.07 -6.23 -0.94
C ALA A 222 -6.66 -5.99 -1.50
N GLN A 223 -6.62 -5.69 -2.78
CA GLN A 223 -5.46 -5.19 -3.51
C GLN A 223 -5.84 -3.87 -4.14
N SER A 224 -4.88 -3.02 -4.39
CA SER A 224 -5.11 -1.80 -5.16
C SER A 224 -3.93 -1.53 -6.09
N VAL A 225 -4.19 -0.73 -7.10
CA VAL A 225 -3.18 -0.23 -8.01
C VAL A 225 -3.27 1.29 -8.02
N SER A 226 -2.13 1.95 -8.07
CA SER A 226 -2.04 3.40 -8.12
C SER A 226 -1.06 3.84 -9.19
N LYS A 227 -1.46 4.82 -10.00
CA LYS A 227 -0.58 5.55 -10.92
C LYS A 227 -0.05 6.78 -10.20
N MET A 228 1.18 6.72 -9.73
CA MET A 228 1.89 7.75 -8.98
C MET A 228 2.43 8.83 -9.94
N ARG A 229 1.54 9.58 -10.58
CA ARG A 229 1.87 10.68 -11.52
C ARG A 229 0.84 11.81 -11.37
N PHE A 230 1.28 13.03 -11.62
CA PHE A 230 0.33 14.11 -11.84
C PHE A 230 -0.36 13.93 -13.20
N GLY A 231 -1.63 14.26 -13.29
CA GLY A 231 -2.42 14.10 -14.53
C GLY A 231 -1.87 14.93 -15.69
N ARG A 232 -1.16 16.01 -15.36
CA ARG A 232 -0.38 16.83 -16.31
C ARG A 232 0.99 17.11 -15.71
N GLU A 233 2.04 16.77 -16.46
CA GLU A 233 3.42 17.05 -16.04
C GLU A 233 3.77 18.55 -16.18
N SER A 234 3.14 19.24 -17.13
CA SER A 234 3.29 20.68 -17.33
C SER A 234 1.92 21.32 -17.55
N ILE A 235 1.68 22.46 -16.91
CA ILE A 235 0.47 23.27 -17.08
C ILE A 235 0.85 24.74 -17.23
N THR A 236 0.25 25.40 -18.23
CA THR A 236 0.47 26.82 -18.48
C THR A 236 -0.75 27.62 -18.03
N ILE A 237 -0.52 28.66 -17.26
CA ILE A 237 -1.52 29.59 -16.74
C ILE A 237 -1.03 31.04 -16.89
N HIS A 238 -1.89 32.01 -16.58
CA HIS A 238 -1.50 33.43 -16.49
C HIS A 238 -1.35 33.89 -15.04
N ALA A 239 -0.55 34.92 -14.83
CA ALA A 239 -0.40 35.55 -13.52
C ALA A 239 -1.76 35.98 -12.96
N GLY A 240 -2.00 35.69 -11.68
CA GLY A 240 -3.27 35.90 -11.00
C GLY A 240 -4.24 34.73 -11.08
N GLN A 241 -3.98 33.70 -11.87
CA GLN A 241 -4.81 32.50 -11.91
C GLN A 241 -4.47 31.51 -10.77
N THR A 242 -5.45 30.70 -10.43
CA THR A 242 -5.38 29.70 -9.36
C THR A 242 -5.39 28.29 -9.93
N LEU A 243 -4.50 27.44 -9.44
CA LEU A 243 -4.53 26.01 -9.63
C LEU A 243 -5.07 25.32 -8.39
N GLU A 244 -5.84 24.24 -8.60
CA GLU A 244 -6.26 23.32 -7.56
C GLU A 244 -5.66 21.93 -7.84
N TRP A 245 -5.00 21.37 -6.85
CA TRP A 245 -4.61 19.96 -6.86
C TRP A 245 -5.63 19.12 -6.09
N ALA A 246 -6.08 18.03 -6.70
CA ALA A 246 -7.06 17.10 -6.14
C ALA A 246 -6.62 15.67 -6.38
N SER A 247 -6.84 14.79 -5.38
CA SER A 247 -6.49 13.38 -5.51
C SER A 247 -7.72 12.54 -5.89
N SER A 248 -7.57 11.70 -6.92
CA SER A 248 -8.52 10.64 -7.30
C SER A 248 -7.97 9.23 -7.05
N ASP A 249 -6.83 9.13 -6.38
CA ASP A 249 -6.10 7.90 -6.11
C ASP A 249 -6.63 7.14 -4.88
N VAL A 250 -6.13 5.94 -4.67
CA VAL A 250 -6.28 5.12 -3.44
C VAL A 250 -5.16 5.42 -2.43
N SER A 251 -4.14 6.16 -2.83
CA SER A 251 -3.00 6.62 -2.02
C SER A 251 -3.07 8.10 -1.73
N GLY A 252 -2.29 8.58 -0.75
CA GLY A 252 -2.17 10.00 -0.43
C GLY A 252 -0.99 10.62 -1.15
N HIS A 253 -1.14 11.89 -1.57
CA HIS A 253 -0.11 12.65 -2.27
C HIS A 253 0.17 13.98 -1.59
N SER A 254 1.17 14.70 -2.09
CA SER A 254 1.46 16.07 -1.68
C SER A 254 1.87 16.92 -2.88
N VAL A 255 1.91 18.22 -2.68
CA VAL A 255 2.47 19.19 -3.62
C VAL A 255 3.51 20.01 -2.87
N ALA A 256 4.72 19.98 -3.33
CA ALA A 256 5.83 20.74 -2.75
C ALA A 256 6.69 21.37 -3.86
N TRP A 257 7.11 22.60 -3.66
CA TRP A 257 8.17 23.24 -4.46
C TRP A 257 9.04 24.12 -3.59
N GLY A 258 10.23 24.48 -4.07
CA GLY A 258 11.25 25.12 -3.27
C GLY A 258 11.95 24.12 -2.36
N GLN A 259 12.00 24.39 -1.07
CA GLN A 259 12.61 23.49 -0.10
C GLN A 259 11.63 22.35 0.25
N GLU A 260 12.01 21.14 -0.09
CA GLU A 260 11.23 19.95 0.27
C GLU A 260 11.32 19.68 1.78
N PRO A 261 10.18 19.38 2.44
CA PRO A 261 10.19 19.05 3.86
C PRO A 261 10.91 17.71 4.10
N PRO A 262 11.75 17.60 5.14
CA PRO A 262 12.46 16.36 5.43
C PRO A 262 11.49 15.23 5.78
N GLY A 263 11.66 14.07 5.11
CA GLY A 263 10.98 12.82 5.47
C GLY A 263 9.58 12.61 4.91
N GLY A 264 9.12 13.40 3.92
CA GLY A 264 7.92 13.13 3.11
C GLY A 264 6.57 13.05 3.84
N PHE A 265 6.51 12.45 5.03
CA PHE A 265 5.27 12.23 5.81
C PHE A 265 5.00 13.31 6.87
N THR A 266 5.67 14.46 6.79
CA THR A 266 5.42 15.53 7.74
C THR A 266 4.02 16.11 7.55
N PRO A 267 3.27 16.38 8.64
CA PRO A 267 2.04 17.16 8.57
C PRO A 267 2.31 18.53 7.95
N LEU A 268 1.27 19.12 7.39
CA LEU A 268 1.33 20.52 6.98
C LEU A 268 1.80 21.37 8.16
N ASP A 269 2.92 22.06 7.97
CA ASP A 269 3.40 23.09 8.88
C ASP A 269 3.55 24.39 8.10
N PRO A 270 2.67 25.39 8.31
CA PRO A 270 2.77 26.69 7.64
C PRO A 270 4.14 27.38 7.86
N ALA A 271 4.89 27.01 8.91
CA ALA A 271 6.24 27.54 9.13
C ALA A 271 7.26 27.05 8.07
N THR A 272 6.93 26.06 7.29
CA THR A 272 7.77 25.59 6.15
C THR A 272 7.57 26.41 4.88
N PHE A 273 6.56 27.29 4.85
CA PHE A 273 6.34 28.21 3.73
C PHE A 273 7.33 29.38 3.77
N SER A 274 7.67 29.91 2.60
CA SER A 274 8.41 31.17 2.55
C SER A 274 7.63 32.31 3.25
N PRO A 275 8.28 33.21 3.97
CA PRO A 275 7.60 34.23 4.80
C PRO A 275 6.66 35.19 4.03
N ASN A 276 6.84 35.32 2.72
CA ASN A 276 6.03 36.14 1.83
C ASN A 276 4.85 35.38 1.21
N VAL A 277 4.75 34.06 1.41
CA VAL A 277 3.59 33.29 0.96
C VAL A 277 2.43 33.52 1.92
N VAL A 278 1.32 34.00 1.38
CA VAL A 278 0.09 34.19 2.14
C VAL A 278 -0.68 32.87 2.13
N VAL A 279 -1.03 32.38 3.30
CA VAL A 279 -1.76 31.11 3.47
C VAL A 279 -3.08 31.38 4.19
N SER A 280 -4.16 30.88 3.63
CA SER A 280 -5.52 31.02 4.18
C SER A 280 -6.34 29.76 3.89
N HIS A 281 -7.55 29.68 4.43
CA HIS A 281 -8.53 28.70 4.03
C HIS A 281 -9.64 29.40 3.27
N ASP A 282 -10.03 28.84 2.15
CA ASP A 282 -11.20 29.28 1.40
C ASP A 282 -12.50 28.91 2.14
N PRO A 283 -13.67 29.48 1.77
CA PRO A 283 -14.93 29.19 2.45
C PRO A 283 -15.34 27.70 2.49
N ASP A 284 -14.84 26.90 1.55
CA ASP A 284 -15.02 25.44 1.51
C ASP A 284 -14.01 24.67 2.36
N GLY A 285 -13.14 25.35 3.09
CA GLY A 285 -12.12 24.79 3.98
C GLY A 285 -10.84 24.34 3.26
N VAL A 286 -10.73 24.53 1.95
CA VAL A 286 -9.51 24.20 1.20
C VAL A 286 -8.38 25.13 1.55
N LEU A 287 -7.20 24.59 1.84
CA LEU A 287 -5.99 25.38 2.05
C LEU A 287 -5.59 26.06 0.75
N HIS A 288 -5.38 27.38 0.81
CA HIS A 288 -5.05 28.25 -0.32
C HIS A 288 -3.78 29.04 -0.02
N ALA A 289 -2.78 28.90 -0.87
CA ALA A 289 -1.55 29.67 -0.82
C ALA A 289 -1.50 30.67 -1.96
N ILE A 290 -0.94 31.87 -1.71
CA ILE A 290 -0.63 32.87 -2.74
C ILE A 290 0.88 33.02 -2.80
N VAL A 291 1.46 32.71 -3.96
CA VAL A 291 2.91 32.81 -4.21
C VAL A 291 3.22 34.04 -5.04
N THR A 292 4.32 34.69 -4.67
CA THR A 292 4.73 35.99 -5.23
C THR A 292 6.11 35.94 -5.87
N SER A 293 6.81 34.81 -5.79
CA SER A 293 8.13 34.60 -6.35
C SER A 293 8.36 33.14 -6.74
N THR A 294 9.12 32.91 -7.79
CA THR A 294 9.57 31.55 -8.21
C THR A 294 10.51 30.91 -7.19
N SER A 295 11.04 31.67 -6.24
CA SER A 295 11.87 31.17 -5.14
C SER A 295 11.08 30.84 -3.89
N ASP A 296 9.76 31.03 -3.88
CA ASP A 296 8.91 30.68 -2.74
C ASP A 296 8.90 29.16 -2.53
N SER A 297 8.88 28.75 -1.27
CA SER A 297 8.70 27.37 -0.86
C SER A 297 7.29 27.16 -0.34
N VAL A 298 6.63 26.11 -0.81
CA VAL A 298 5.26 25.74 -0.41
C VAL A 298 5.17 24.23 -0.25
N TYR A 299 4.41 23.79 0.75
CA TYR A 299 4.15 22.40 0.99
C TYR A 299 2.68 22.18 1.40
N SER A 300 1.94 21.40 0.63
CA SER A 300 0.50 21.17 0.86
C SER A 300 0.19 20.30 2.10
N GLY A 301 1.19 19.63 2.68
CA GLY A 301 0.93 18.48 3.53
C GLY A 301 0.32 17.32 2.74
N ARG A 302 -0.17 16.30 3.44
CA ARG A 302 -0.80 15.14 2.82
C ARG A 302 -2.19 15.49 2.32
N ILE A 303 -2.39 15.37 1.02
CA ILE A 303 -3.70 15.42 0.37
C ILE A 303 -4.19 13.98 0.25
N ALA A 304 -5.32 13.69 0.88
CA ALA A 304 -5.91 12.36 0.91
C ALA A 304 -7.05 12.24 -0.11
N PRO A 305 -7.24 11.07 -0.73
CA PRO A 305 -8.40 10.85 -1.57
C PRO A 305 -9.70 10.88 -0.75
N ALA A 306 -10.77 11.41 -1.33
CA ALA A 306 -12.09 11.41 -0.68
C ALA A 306 -12.60 10.01 -0.35
N SER A 307 -12.14 8.98 -1.07
CA SER A 307 -12.44 7.56 -0.81
C SER A 307 -11.84 7.03 0.49
N GLN A 308 -10.95 7.77 1.15
CA GLN A 308 -10.33 7.34 2.41
C GLN A 308 -11.34 7.16 3.54
N GLU A 309 -12.47 7.83 3.50
CA GLU A 309 -13.59 7.62 4.43
C GLU A 309 -14.12 6.17 4.40
N ARG A 310 -14.04 5.50 3.24
CA ARG A 310 -14.49 4.11 3.08
C ARG A 310 -13.54 3.08 3.71
N THR A 311 -12.34 3.49 4.09
CA THR A 311 -11.30 2.60 4.62
C THR A 311 -11.29 2.55 6.15
N GLY A 312 -12.24 3.23 6.81
CA GLY A 312 -12.30 3.31 8.26
C GLY A 312 -11.21 4.17 8.89
N LEU A 313 -10.45 4.91 8.09
CA LEU A 313 -9.61 5.99 8.58
C LEU A 313 -10.51 7.15 9.01
N GLY A 314 -10.20 7.77 10.16
CA GLY A 314 -11.01 8.85 10.74
C GLY A 314 -11.29 9.96 9.75
N GLN A 315 -12.36 10.73 9.99
CA GLN A 315 -12.71 11.90 9.20
C GLN A 315 -11.52 12.83 9.06
N LEU A 316 -11.23 13.22 7.82
CA LEU A 316 -10.25 14.25 7.52
C LEU A 316 -10.86 15.64 7.74
N ALA A 317 -10.02 16.62 8.02
CA ALA A 317 -10.46 18.01 8.05
C ALA A 317 -11.04 18.41 6.69
N PRO A 318 -12.05 19.31 6.65
CA PRO A 318 -12.50 19.90 5.40
C PRO A 318 -11.30 20.44 4.62
N GLY A 319 -11.26 20.21 3.31
CA GLY A 319 -10.17 20.65 2.44
C GLY A 319 -8.92 19.77 2.42
N ALA A 320 -8.81 18.73 3.28
CA ALA A 320 -7.67 17.82 3.26
C ALA A 320 -7.56 16.97 1.96
N THR A 321 -8.55 17.04 1.08
CA THR A 321 -8.57 16.35 -0.22
C THR A 321 -8.10 17.23 -1.37
N ARG A 322 -7.81 18.51 -1.11
CA ARG A 322 -7.47 19.52 -2.12
C ARG A 322 -6.46 20.52 -1.58
N PHE A 323 -5.77 21.16 -2.51
CA PHE A 323 -4.87 22.27 -2.22
C PHE A 323 -4.91 23.28 -3.36
N ARG A 324 -4.96 24.59 -3.06
CA ARG A 324 -5.03 25.67 -4.04
C ARG A 324 -3.83 26.58 -3.95
N VAL A 325 -3.39 27.06 -5.11
CA VAL A 325 -2.34 28.08 -5.20
C VAL A 325 -2.66 29.09 -6.27
N THR A 326 -2.62 30.39 -5.89
CA THR A 326 -2.65 31.51 -6.82
C THR A 326 -1.22 31.96 -7.11
N PHE A 327 -0.87 32.03 -8.39
CA PHE A 327 0.45 32.46 -8.86
C PHE A 327 0.39 33.90 -9.35
N THR A 328 1.04 34.83 -8.64
CA THR A 328 0.98 36.26 -9.00
C THR A 328 2.15 36.73 -9.84
N THR A 329 3.22 35.94 -9.95
CA THR A 329 4.44 36.32 -10.66
C THR A 329 4.70 35.34 -11.81
N PRO A 330 4.95 35.84 -13.04
CA PRO A 330 5.36 35.00 -14.16
C PRO A 330 6.67 34.23 -13.87
N GLY A 331 6.74 33.00 -14.38
CA GLY A 331 7.91 32.15 -14.24
C GLY A 331 7.56 30.67 -14.28
N THR A 332 8.54 29.80 -14.05
CA THR A 332 8.37 28.34 -13.98
C THR A 332 8.51 27.88 -12.54
N TYR A 333 7.56 27.07 -12.10
CA TYR A 333 7.45 26.54 -10.73
C TYR A 333 7.45 25.02 -10.80
N PRO A 334 8.63 24.37 -10.78
CA PRO A 334 8.71 22.90 -10.69
C PRO A 334 8.23 22.44 -9.31
N TYR A 335 7.42 21.39 -9.29
CA TYR A 335 6.88 20.83 -8.06
C TYR A 335 6.96 19.30 -8.06
N VAL A 336 6.90 18.71 -6.87
CA VAL A 336 6.99 17.27 -6.66
C VAL A 336 5.91 16.80 -5.68
N CYS A 337 5.61 15.50 -5.71
CA CYS A 337 4.99 14.84 -4.58
C CYS A 337 6.10 14.37 -3.63
N ALA A 338 6.20 14.95 -2.43
CA ALA A 338 7.26 14.62 -1.46
C ALA A 338 7.21 13.17 -0.93
N TYR A 339 6.18 12.41 -1.29
CA TYR A 339 6.10 10.97 -0.98
C TYR A 339 6.61 10.08 -2.12
N HIS A 340 6.52 10.57 -3.37
CA HIS A 340 6.70 9.77 -4.58
C HIS A 340 7.61 10.44 -5.63
N ASP A 341 8.38 11.49 -5.26
CA ASP A 341 9.31 12.17 -6.17
C ASP A 341 10.46 11.25 -6.60
N GLU A 342 10.89 10.35 -5.71
CA GLU A 342 11.93 9.35 -5.98
C GLU A 342 11.51 8.36 -7.08
N ILE A 343 10.20 8.08 -7.19
CA ILE A 343 9.62 7.25 -8.26
C ILE A 343 9.07 8.06 -9.43
N GLY A 344 9.40 9.36 -9.49
CA GLY A 344 9.16 10.23 -10.65
C GLY A 344 7.84 11.00 -10.64
N MET A 345 7.13 11.16 -9.51
CA MET A 345 5.93 11.99 -9.43
C MET A 345 6.29 13.47 -9.34
N LYS A 346 6.48 14.12 -10.51
CA LYS A 346 6.94 15.50 -10.68
C LYS A 346 6.08 16.24 -11.69
N GLY A 347 6.06 17.57 -11.58
CA GLY A 347 5.38 18.43 -12.52
C GLY A 347 5.91 19.86 -12.48
N GLU A 348 5.39 20.73 -13.36
CA GLU A 348 5.73 22.15 -13.40
C GLU A 348 4.51 23.02 -13.75
N VAL A 349 4.48 24.20 -13.18
CA VAL A 349 3.55 25.26 -13.57
C VAL A 349 4.33 26.35 -14.31
N ILE A 350 3.91 26.67 -15.53
CA ILE A 350 4.43 27.78 -16.33
C ILE A 350 3.44 28.94 -16.23
N VAL A 351 3.84 30.01 -15.58
CA VAL A 351 3.03 31.21 -15.40
C VAL A 351 3.43 32.26 -16.39
N LEU A 352 2.52 32.60 -17.29
CA LEU A 352 2.68 33.70 -18.26
C LEU A 352 2.27 35.04 -17.65
N PRO A 353 2.77 36.18 -18.20
CA PRO A 353 2.34 37.50 -17.79
C PRO A 353 0.84 37.77 -17.92
#